data_aa5ca085c42a18a4627bc060b757b782
#
_entry.id   aa5ca085c42a18a4627bc060b757b782
#
_cell.length_a   1.000
_cell.length_b   1.000
_cell.length_c   1.000
_cell.angle_alpha   90.00
_cell.angle_beta   90.00
_cell.angle_gamma   90.00
#
_symmetry.space_group_name_H-M   'P 1'
#
loop_
_entity.id
_entity.type
_entity.pdbx_description
1 polymer ?
#
loop_
_entity_poly.entity_id
_entity_poly.type
_entity_poly.pdbx_seq_one_letter_code
_entity_poly.pdbx_strand_id
1 'polypeptide(L)'
;TNLVRVMADLQNSGKELIIVSSGSVGLGVGKLGLQEKPTDTPTKQAAAAVGQCELMYLYDDLFDNYGITVAQILVTKTIIETERRRNVENAFEKLISMKVIPIVNENDTVAIDELELEIGENDSLSAIVAETANADLLIILSDIDGLYDSDPHKNPDAKLIPVVTRIDD
;
A
#
# COMPACT_ATOMS: atom_id res chain seq x y z
N THR A 1 1.25 -7.51 -15.98
CA THR A 1 0.98 -6.09 -16.26
C THR A 1 2.27 -5.32 -16.47
N ASN A 2 2.22 -4.14 -17.12
CA ASN A 2 3.43 -3.31 -17.33
C ASN A 2 4.08 -2.88 -16.01
N LEU A 3 3.29 -2.57 -14.99
CA LEU A 3 3.81 -2.16 -13.68
C LEU A 3 4.64 -3.29 -13.03
N VAL A 4 4.13 -4.51 -12.98
CA VAL A 4 4.86 -5.65 -12.41
C VAL A 4 6.16 -5.92 -13.17
N ARG A 5 6.16 -5.79 -14.51
CA ARG A 5 7.38 -5.93 -15.31
C ARG A 5 8.44 -4.89 -14.90
N VAL A 6 8.05 -3.62 -14.77
CA VAL A 6 8.98 -2.56 -14.34
C VAL A 6 9.53 -2.84 -12.95
N MET A 7 8.67 -3.25 -12.01
CA MET A 7 9.12 -3.61 -10.65
C MET A 7 10.05 -4.83 -10.67
N ALA A 8 9.76 -5.84 -11.49
CA ALA A 8 10.62 -7.01 -11.66
C ALA A 8 11.99 -6.63 -12.26
N ASP A 9 12.00 -5.76 -13.26
CA ASP A 9 13.24 -5.24 -13.86
C ASP A 9 14.09 -4.47 -12.82
N LEU A 10 13.46 -3.66 -11.98
CA LEU A 10 14.14 -2.95 -10.89
C LEU A 10 14.72 -3.92 -9.85
N GLN A 11 13.93 -4.89 -9.38
CA GLN A 11 14.38 -5.91 -8.43
C GLN A 11 15.56 -6.71 -9.01
N ASN A 12 15.47 -7.14 -10.27
CA ASN A 12 16.52 -7.90 -10.95
C ASN A 12 17.78 -7.04 -11.22
N SER A 13 17.65 -5.72 -11.30
CA SER A 13 18.79 -4.79 -11.38
C SER A 13 19.48 -4.54 -10.03
N GLY A 14 18.99 -5.16 -8.95
CA GLY A 14 19.57 -5.05 -7.60
C GLY A 14 18.97 -3.93 -6.75
N LYS A 15 17.82 -3.34 -7.16
CA LYS A 15 17.04 -2.44 -6.30
C LYS A 15 16.23 -3.26 -5.32
N GLU A 16 16.06 -2.74 -4.12
CA GLU A 16 15.23 -3.33 -3.08
C GLU A 16 13.85 -2.67 -3.12
N LEU A 17 12.80 -3.47 -3.20
CA LEU A 17 11.44 -2.98 -3.36
C LEU A 17 10.55 -3.40 -2.19
N ILE A 18 9.70 -2.47 -1.75
CA ILE A 18 8.54 -2.73 -0.91
C ILE A 18 7.33 -2.15 -1.64
N ILE A 19 6.25 -2.89 -1.71
CA ILE A 19 5.01 -2.45 -2.35
C ILE A 19 3.96 -2.24 -1.26
N VAL A 20 3.41 -1.02 -1.19
CA VAL A 20 2.21 -0.75 -0.38
C VAL A 20 1.02 -0.77 -1.32
N SER A 21 0.06 -1.65 -1.04
CA SER A 21 -1.05 -1.92 -1.94
C SER A 21 -2.39 -1.66 -1.26
N SER A 22 -3.38 -1.33 -2.06
CA SER A 22 -4.78 -1.23 -1.66
C SER A 22 -5.66 -2.16 -2.51
N GLY A 23 -6.98 -2.10 -2.31
CA GLY A 23 -7.93 -2.81 -3.15
C GLY A 23 -8.46 -4.12 -2.58
N SER A 24 -8.04 -4.54 -1.38
CA SER A 24 -8.55 -5.73 -0.69
C SER A 24 -10.07 -5.75 -0.60
N VAL A 25 -10.70 -4.67 -0.12
CA VAL A 25 -12.17 -4.57 -0.01
C VAL A 25 -12.83 -4.72 -1.39
N GLY A 26 -12.31 -4.03 -2.41
CA GLY A 26 -12.87 -4.10 -3.76
C GLY A 26 -12.82 -5.51 -4.37
N LEU A 27 -11.68 -6.18 -4.23
CA LEU A 27 -11.53 -7.58 -4.66
C LEU A 27 -12.47 -8.51 -3.90
N GLY A 28 -12.62 -8.29 -2.59
CA GLY A 28 -13.54 -9.08 -1.77
C GLY A 28 -15.00 -8.86 -2.14
N VAL A 29 -15.41 -7.64 -2.42
CA VAL A 29 -16.76 -7.32 -2.94
C VAL A 29 -17.04 -8.12 -4.21
N GLY A 30 -16.10 -8.10 -5.16
CA GLY A 30 -16.21 -8.87 -6.41
C GLY A 30 -16.27 -10.37 -6.17
N LYS A 31 -15.38 -10.91 -5.32
CA LYS A 31 -15.31 -12.35 -5.01
C LYS A 31 -16.55 -12.88 -4.29
N LEU A 32 -17.11 -12.08 -3.39
CA LEU A 32 -18.33 -12.40 -2.65
C LEU A 32 -19.61 -12.16 -3.46
N GLY A 33 -19.52 -11.55 -4.63
CA GLY A 33 -20.66 -11.22 -5.48
C GLY A 33 -21.58 -10.17 -4.86
N LEU A 34 -21.07 -9.28 -4.00
CA LEU A 34 -21.85 -8.20 -3.42
C LEU A 34 -22.26 -7.21 -4.51
N GLN A 35 -23.51 -6.76 -4.49
CA GLN A 35 -24.05 -5.86 -5.51
C GLN A 35 -23.53 -4.42 -5.33
N GLU A 36 -23.21 -4.03 -4.09
CA GLU A 36 -22.76 -2.71 -3.72
C GLU A 36 -21.59 -2.78 -2.76
N LYS A 37 -20.81 -1.71 -2.68
CA LYS A 37 -19.74 -1.58 -1.70
C LYS A 37 -20.36 -1.51 -0.29
N PRO A 38 -19.91 -2.37 0.65
CA PRO A 38 -20.49 -2.39 2.00
C PRO A 38 -20.27 -1.06 2.72
N THR A 39 -21.26 -0.65 3.48
CA THR A 39 -21.20 0.57 4.30
C THR A 39 -20.97 0.28 5.78
N ASP A 40 -21.32 -0.93 6.24
CA ASP A 40 -21.09 -1.35 7.61
C ASP A 40 -19.70 -1.97 7.80
N THR A 41 -19.11 -1.73 8.95
CA THR A 41 -17.75 -2.19 9.30
C THR A 41 -17.59 -3.71 9.24
N PRO A 42 -18.48 -4.54 9.82
CA PRO A 42 -18.29 -5.99 9.75
C PRO A 42 -18.25 -6.54 8.33
N THR A 43 -19.08 -6.03 7.43
CA THR A 43 -19.10 -6.47 6.03
C THR A 43 -17.87 -5.96 5.27
N LYS A 44 -17.40 -4.72 5.55
CA LYS A 44 -16.13 -4.21 5.00
C LYS A 44 -14.96 -5.08 5.43
N GLN A 45 -14.85 -5.40 6.73
CA GLN A 45 -13.79 -6.26 7.27
C GLN A 45 -13.82 -7.67 6.67
N ALA A 46 -15.00 -8.27 6.53
CA ALA A 46 -15.15 -9.57 5.88
C ALA A 46 -14.75 -9.53 4.40
N ALA A 47 -15.17 -8.49 3.66
CA ALA A 47 -14.77 -8.28 2.28
C ALA A 47 -13.25 -8.07 2.16
N ALA A 48 -12.64 -7.26 3.03
CA ALA A 48 -11.19 -7.07 3.07
C ALA A 48 -10.44 -8.39 3.30
N ALA A 49 -10.89 -9.21 4.24
CA ALA A 49 -10.28 -10.51 4.53
C ALA A 49 -10.30 -11.46 3.32
N VAL A 50 -11.43 -11.54 2.63
CA VAL A 50 -11.57 -12.35 1.40
C VAL A 50 -10.72 -11.77 0.27
N GLY A 51 -10.79 -10.45 0.07
CA GLY A 51 -10.08 -9.78 -1.01
C GLY A 51 -8.56 -9.72 -0.82
N GLN A 52 -8.08 -9.72 0.43
CA GLN A 52 -6.66 -9.79 0.71
C GLN A 52 -6.04 -11.11 0.21
N CYS A 53 -6.74 -12.23 0.30
CA CYS A 53 -6.31 -13.49 -0.27
C CYS A 53 -6.19 -13.39 -1.80
N GLU A 54 -7.18 -12.81 -2.47
CA GLU A 54 -7.15 -12.61 -3.93
C GLU A 54 -6.02 -11.65 -4.34
N LEU A 55 -5.82 -10.57 -3.58
CA LEU A 55 -4.76 -9.60 -3.84
C LEU A 55 -3.37 -10.27 -3.80
N MET A 56 -3.11 -11.07 -2.77
CA MET A 56 -1.84 -11.78 -2.67
C MET A 56 -1.66 -12.82 -3.76
N TYR A 57 -2.72 -13.55 -4.09
CA TYR A 57 -2.69 -14.49 -5.23
C TYR A 57 -2.33 -13.80 -6.54
N LEU A 58 -2.91 -12.62 -6.80
CA LEU A 58 -2.59 -11.84 -8.01
C LEU A 58 -1.13 -11.39 -8.04
N TYR A 59 -0.59 -10.91 -6.92
CA TYR A 59 0.82 -10.52 -6.86
C TYR A 59 1.74 -11.71 -7.02
N ASP A 60 1.47 -12.82 -6.36
CA ASP A 60 2.25 -14.06 -6.43
C ASP A 60 2.29 -14.58 -7.87
N ASP A 61 1.13 -14.77 -8.52
CA ASP A 61 1.01 -15.22 -9.91
C ASP A 61 1.76 -14.29 -10.89
N LEU A 62 1.66 -12.97 -10.70
CA LEU A 62 2.29 -12.01 -11.59
C LEU A 62 3.81 -11.96 -11.43
N PHE A 63 4.33 -12.04 -10.21
CA PHE A 63 5.77 -12.01 -9.94
C PHE A 63 6.45 -13.36 -10.16
N ASP A 64 5.74 -14.48 -10.01
CA ASP A 64 6.25 -15.82 -10.30
C ASP A 64 6.73 -15.95 -11.75
N ASN A 65 6.08 -15.26 -12.70
CA ASN A 65 6.52 -15.20 -14.09
C ASN A 65 7.93 -14.58 -14.27
N TYR A 66 8.45 -13.90 -13.24
CA TYR A 66 9.80 -13.30 -13.22
C TYR A 66 10.73 -13.99 -12.22
N GLY A 67 10.29 -15.10 -11.62
CA GLY A 67 11.04 -15.83 -10.59
C GLY A 67 11.23 -15.04 -9.30
N ILE A 68 10.31 -14.13 -8.97
CA ILE A 68 10.37 -13.25 -7.81
C ILE A 68 9.33 -13.70 -6.78
N THR A 69 9.79 -13.97 -5.57
CA THR A 69 8.92 -14.31 -4.44
C THR A 69 8.39 -13.03 -3.79
N VAL A 70 7.12 -13.04 -3.43
CA VAL A 70 6.47 -11.96 -2.67
C VAL A 70 6.08 -12.45 -1.28
N ALA A 71 5.94 -11.52 -0.32
CA ALA A 71 5.49 -11.86 1.04
C ALA A 71 4.45 -10.84 1.51
N GLN A 72 3.39 -11.32 2.15
CA GLN A 72 2.40 -10.45 2.76
C GLN A 72 2.89 -9.90 4.09
N ILE A 73 2.71 -8.59 4.29
CA ILE A 73 2.83 -7.91 5.59
C ILE A 73 1.56 -7.09 5.81
N LEU A 74 0.81 -7.45 6.86
CA LEU A 74 -0.35 -6.68 7.29
C LEU A 74 0.00 -5.91 8.56
N VAL A 75 -0.20 -4.61 8.53
CA VAL A 75 0.09 -3.71 9.64
C VAL A 75 -1.09 -2.80 9.92
N THR A 76 -1.15 -2.27 11.13
CA THR A 76 -2.00 -1.13 11.46
C THR A 76 -1.10 0.06 11.78
N LYS A 77 -1.57 1.28 11.55
CA LYS A 77 -0.83 2.51 11.90
C LYS A 77 -0.36 2.46 13.37
N THR A 78 -1.23 2.02 14.28
CA THR A 78 -0.93 1.90 15.70
C THR A 78 0.23 0.94 16.00
N ILE A 79 0.39 -0.14 15.25
CA ILE A 79 1.49 -1.10 15.46
C ILE A 79 2.83 -0.47 15.07
N ILE A 80 2.86 0.29 14.00
CA ILE A 80 4.08 0.93 13.50
C ILE A 80 4.52 2.08 14.42
N GLU A 81 3.59 2.73 15.10
CA GLU A 81 3.86 3.84 16.03
C GLU A 81 4.25 3.38 17.45
N THR A 82 4.30 2.07 17.71
CA THR A 82 4.58 1.50 19.04
C THR A 82 5.94 0.83 19.13
N GLU A 83 6.27 0.31 20.32
CA GLU A 83 7.45 -0.55 20.55
C GLU A 83 7.52 -1.77 19.61
N ARG A 84 6.41 -2.14 18.97
CA ARG A 84 6.35 -3.25 18.01
C ARG A 84 6.90 -2.88 16.64
N ARG A 85 7.14 -1.61 16.35
CA ARG A 85 7.77 -1.12 15.10
C ARG A 85 9.02 -1.92 14.76
N ARG A 86 9.87 -2.19 15.74
CA ARG A 86 11.11 -2.96 15.54
C ARG A 86 10.90 -4.37 14.98
N ASN A 87 9.78 -5.01 15.29
CA ASN A 87 9.47 -6.32 14.71
C ASN A 87 9.14 -6.20 13.21
N VAL A 88 8.49 -5.12 12.81
CA VAL A 88 8.18 -4.84 11.41
C VAL A 88 9.46 -4.48 10.65
N GLU A 89 10.33 -3.65 11.23
CA GLU A 89 11.66 -3.32 10.67
C GLU A 89 12.48 -4.59 10.42
N ASN A 90 12.61 -5.46 11.43
CA ASN A 90 13.33 -6.72 11.31
C ASN A 90 12.74 -7.64 10.22
N ALA A 91 11.41 -7.65 10.07
CA ALA A 91 10.75 -8.44 9.03
C ALA A 91 11.07 -7.90 7.63
N PHE A 92 11.04 -6.57 7.43
CA PHE A 92 11.44 -5.93 6.17
C PHE A 92 12.89 -6.25 5.83
N GLU A 93 13.82 -5.98 6.74
CA GLU A 93 15.24 -6.26 6.54
C GLU A 93 15.48 -7.72 6.14
N LYS A 94 14.81 -8.65 6.84
CA LYS A 94 14.99 -10.07 6.57
C LYS A 94 14.44 -10.46 5.21
N LEU A 95 13.23 -10.05 4.84
CA LEU A 95 12.64 -10.35 3.54
C LEU A 95 13.47 -9.78 2.40
N ILE A 96 13.89 -8.50 2.51
CA ILE A 96 14.73 -7.84 1.53
C ILE A 96 16.07 -8.58 1.36
N SER A 97 16.70 -8.99 2.48
CA SER A 97 17.95 -9.77 2.43
C SER A 97 17.79 -11.12 1.73
N MET A 98 16.58 -11.66 1.71
CA MET A 98 16.22 -12.90 1.01
C MET A 98 15.78 -12.68 -0.42
N LYS A 99 15.83 -11.43 -0.92
CA LYS A 99 15.35 -11.01 -2.25
C LYS A 99 13.85 -11.21 -2.46
N VAL A 100 13.08 -11.19 -1.38
CA VAL A 100 11.62 -11.27 -1.38
C VAL A 100 11.07 -9.85 -1.40
N ILE A 101 10.04 -9.57 -2.20
CA ILE A 101 9.34 -8.28 -2.22
C ILE A 101 8.21 -8.30 -1.18
N PRO A 102 8.28 -7.48 -0.11
CA PRO A 102 7.16 -7.32 0.80
C PRO A 102 5.99 -6.60 0.13
N ILE A 103 4.80 -7.17 0.21
CA ILE A 103 3.53 -6.55 -0.17
C ILE A 103 2.83 -6.15 1.12
N VAL A 104 2.78 -4.86 1.39
CA VAL A 104 2.23 -4.28 2.62
C VAL A 104 0.83 -3.78 2.37
N ASN A 105 -0.07 -4.08 3.28
CA ASN A 105 -1.41 -3.51 3.32
C ASN A 105 -1.84 -3.28 4.77
N GLU A 106 -2.91 -2.51 4.96
CA GLU A 106 -3.52 -2.38 6.27
C GLU A 106 -4.18 -3.70 6.68
N ASN A 107 -4.17 -3.97 7.98
CA ASN A 107 -4.92 -5.08 8.55
C ASN A 107 -6.34 -4.64 8.85
N ASP A 108 -7.14 -4.50 7.80
CA ASP A 108 -8.53 -4.05 7.86
C ASP A 108 -9.40 -4.85 8.85
N THR A 109 -9.02 -6.10 9.15
CA THR A 109 -9.80 -6.96 10.06
C THR A 109 -9.70 -6.55 11.51
N VAL A 110 -8.69 -5.79 11.88
CA VAL A 110 -8.44 -5.31 13.25
C VAL A 110 -8.29 -3.79 13.31
N ALA A 111 -8.36 -3.10 12.19
CA ALA A 111 -8.37 -1.65 12.15
C ALA A 111 -9.65 -1.12 12.84
N ILE A 112 -9.48 -0.13 13.70
CA ILE A 112 -10.59 0.50 14.43
C ILE A 112 -10.98 1.76 13.65
N ASP A 113 -12.25 1.86 13.25
CA ASP A 113 -12.83 2.93 12.42
C ASP A 113 -12.79 4.35 13.06
N GLU A 114 -12.17 4.54 14.21
CA GLU A 114 -12.20 5.82 14.94
C GLU A 114 -11.35 6.94 14.30
N LEU A 115 -10.63 6.65 13.22
CA LEU A 115 -9.88 7.64 12.46
C LEU A 115 -10.31 7.62 10.99
N GLU A 116 -11.57 7.96 10.72
CA GLU A 116 -12.04 8.41 9.42
C GLU A 116 -11.33 9.74 9.03
N LEU A 117 -10.06 9.66 8.77
CA LEU A 117 -9.41 10.71 7.99
C LEU A 117 -9.61 10.33 6.52
N GLU A 118 -10.47 11.08 5.85
CA GLU A 118 -10.83 10.99 4.42
C GLU A 118 -9.66 11.13 3.44
N ILE A 119 -8.42 11.03 3.90
CA ILE A 119 -7.23 11.23 3.08
C ILE A 119 -6.53 9.88 2.92
N GLY A 120 -6.62 9.32 1.74
CA GLY A 120 -5.79 8.25 1.17
C GLY A 120 -5.12 7.32 2.19
N GLU A 121 -5.88 6.41 2.81
CA GLU A 121 -5.41 5.57 3.93
C GLU A 121 -4.06 4.90 3.62
N ASN A 122 -3.87 4.45 2.37
CA ASN A 122 -2.64 3.81 1.94
C ASN A 122 -1.52 4.78 1.57
N ASP A 123 -1.79 6.04 1.24
CA ASP A 123 -0.75 7.04 1.00
C ASP A 123 -0.05 7.37 2.32
N SER A 124 -0.82 7.58 3.39
CA SER A 124 -0.28 7.75 4.75
C SER A 124 0.48 6.52 5.23
N LEU A 125 -0.08 5.32 4.99
CA LEU A 125 0.59 4.07 5.30
C LEU A 125 1.90 3.93 4.53
N SER A 126 1.94 4.31 3.26
CA SER A 126 3.15 4.23 2.43
C SER A 126 4.27 5.13 2.94
N ALA A 127 3.95 6.32 3.45
CA ALA A 127 4.91 7.22 4.06
C ALA A 127 5.51 6.62 5.36
N ILE A 128 4.64 6.05 6.21
CA ILE A 128 5.07 5.38 7.44
C ILE A 128 5.94 4.15 7.14
N VAL A 129 5.55 3.35 6.14
CA VAL A 129 6.33 2.19 5.69
C VAL A 129 7.69 2.61 5.14
N ALA A 130 7.75 3.66 4.33
CA ALA A 130 8.99 4.19 3.78
C ALA A 130 9.94 4.64 4.89
N GLU A 131 9.44 5.34 5.90
CA GLU A 131 10.23 5.73 7.08
C GLU A 131 10.68 4.50 7.88
N THR A 132 9.77 3.53 8.12
CA THR A 132 10.06 2.32 8.91
C THR A 132 11.11 1.43 8.22
N ALA A 133 11.07 1.34 6.90
CA ALA A 133 12.03 0.58 6.10
C ALA A 133 13.31 1.36 5.78
N ASN A 134 13.43 2.63 6.22
CA ASN A 134 14.51 3.53 5.86
C ASN A 134 14.74 3.60 4.34
N ALA A 135 13.66 3.77 3.58
CA ALA A 135 13.69 3.78 2.13
C ALA A 135 14.36 5.06 1.58
N ASP A 136 15.17 4.91 0.54
CA ASP A 136 15.81 6.04 -0.14
C ASP A 136 14.83 6.86 -0.99
N LEU A 137 13.72 6.24 -1.42
CA LEU A 137 12.73 6.84 -2.31
C LEU A 137 11.34 6.26 -2.06
N LEU A 138 10.34 7.12 -1.94
CA LEU A 138 8.93 6.78 -1.97
C LEU A 138 8.32 7.25 -3.30
N ILE A 139 7.63 6.36 -4.00
CA ILE A 139 6.86 6.68 -5.21
C ILE A 139 5.40 6.38 -4.92
N ILE A 140 4.56 7.42 -4.94
CA ILE A 140 3.10 7.29 -4.81
C ILE A 140 2.49 7.28 -6.21
N LEU A 141 1.74 6.22 -6.52
CA LEU A 141 0.99 6.09 -7.76
C LEU A 141 -0.47 6.47 -7.46
N SER A 142 -0.89 7.61 -7.97
CA SER A 142 -2.20 8.20 -7.74
C SER A 142 -2.97 8.35 -9.07
N ASP A 143 -4.24 8.71 -8.98
CA ASP A 143 -5.13 9.05 -10.10
C ASP A 143 -5.03 10.52 -10.53
N ILE A 144 -4.14 11.29 -9.88
CA ILE A 144 -3.81 12.67 -10.23
C ILE A 144 -2.33 12.81 -10.60
N ASP A 145 -1.97 13.85 -11.36
CA ASP A 145 -0.62 14.04 -11.93
C ASP A 145 0.47 14.37 -10.89
N GLY A 146 0.11 14.64 -9.66
CA GLY A 146 1.04 14.96 -8.57
C GLY A 146 0.41 15.79 -7.47
N LEU A 147 1.22 16.51 -6.71
CA LEU A 147 0.77 17.38 -5.63
C LEU A 147 0.18 18.68 -6.21
N TYR A 148 -0.99 19.08 -5.71
CA TYR A 148 -1.66 20.32 -6.06
C TYR A 148 -1.83 21.22 -4.83
N ASP A 149 -2.03 22.52 -5.06
CA ASP A 149 -2.35 23.49 -4.00
C ASP A 149 -3.77 23.36 -3.46
N SER A 150 -4.64 22.64 -4.18
CA SER A 150 -6.00 22.30 -3.80
C SER A 150 -6.48 21.09 -4.60
N ASP A 151 -7.60 20.49 -4.20
CA ASP A 151 -8.17 19.31 -4.87
C ASP A 151 -8.54 19.62 -6.34
N PRO A 152 -7.85 19.05 -7.35
CA PRO A 152 -8.10 19.36 -8.76
C PRO A 152 -9.45 18.85 -9.26
N HIS A 153 -10.07 17.89 -8.58
CA HIS A 153 -11.42 17.40 -8.93
C HIS A 153 -12.52 18.38 -8.51
N LYS A 154 -12.26 19.18 -7.45
CA LYS A 154 -13.21 20.16 -6.92
C LYS A 154 -12.93 21.58 -7.39
N ASN A 155 -11.65 21.88 -7.64
CA ASN A 155 -11.20 23.21 -8.07
C ASN A 155 -10.47 23.12 -9.41
N PRO A 156 -11.11 23.57 -10.52
CA PRO A 156 -10.47 23.56 -11.84
C PRO A 156 -9.27 24.52 -11.97
N ASP A 157 -9.10 25.46 -11.02
CA ASP A 157 -7.96 26.39 -10.97
C ASP A 157 -6.82 25.87 -10.12
N ALA A 158 -6.90 24.62 -9.59
CA ALA A 158 -5.85 23.98 -8.82
C ALA A 158 -4.54 23.92 -9.61
N LYS A 159 -3.43 24.28 -8.97
CA LYS A 159 -2.12 24.33 -9.60
C LYS A 159 -1.25 23.18 -9.14
N LEU A 160 -0.66 22.48 -10.10
CA LEU A 160 0.34 21.46 -9.83
C LEU A 160 1.57 22.10 -9.17
N ILE A 161 2.03 21.48 -8.08
CA ILE A 161 3.26 21.81 -7.37
C ILE A 161 4.34 20.82 -7.82
N PRO A 162 5.22 21.18 -8.75
CA PRO A 162 6.13 20.22 -9.35
C PRO A 162 7.25 19.78 -8.40
N VAL A 163 7.62 20.64 -7.44
CA VAL A 163 8.70 20.36 -6.47
C VAL A 163 8.40 21.08 -5.16
N VAL A 164 8.44 20.33 -4.07
CA VAL A 164 8.46 20.87 -2.70
C VAL A 164 9.90 20.83 -2.22
N THR A 165 10.54 21.99 -2.06
CA THR A 165 11.94 22.08 -1.63
C THR A 165 12.10 22.20 -0.12
N ARG A 166 11.01 22.53 0.58
CA ARG A 166 10.95 22.72 2.03
C ARG A 166 9.56 22.43 2.53
N ILE A 167 9.48 21.77 3.67
CA ILE A 167 8.24 21.62 4.43
C ILE A 167 8.28 22.71 5.49
N ASP A 168 7.35 23.64 5.43
CA ASP A 168 7.13 24.67 6.44
C ASP A 168 5.99 24.21 7.36
N ASP A 169 6.11 24.51 8.67
CA ASP A 169 5.11 24.19 9.70
C ASP A 169 3.79 24.95 9.52
#